data_60215bbef8cbb1bb5d4a5321a484fe8c
#
_entry.id   60215bbef8cbb1bb5d4a5321a484fe8c
#
_cell.length_a   1.000
_cell.length_b   1.000
_cell.length_c   1.000
_cell.angle_alpha   90.00
_cell.angle_beta   90.00
_cell.angle_gamma   90.00
#
_symmetry.space_group_name_H-M   'P 1'
#
loop_
_entity.id
_entity.type
_entity.pdbx_description
1 polymer ?
#
loop_
_entity_poly.entity_id
_entity_poly.type
_entity_poly.pdbx_seq_one_letter_code
_entity_poly.pdbx_strand_id
1 'polypeptide(L)'
;WCMGENSAKSMRGSGMEDVIFSGTANRPSKNISEVALLLDNQEKDGPLQYKEFDEITIKRKIEKEKGSKYYINDKEVRARDVQTFFADLSTGAHSPSLISQGRIGQLVIAKPIERKSILEEAAGISGIHARRQEAETRLNAAENNLKRADELKKQQQKQLDNLKKQAEEATRYKEISREIKKIEAGLY
;
A
#
# COMPACT_ATOMS: atom_id res chain seq x y z
N TRP A 1 -19.13 -4.18 3.63
CA TRP A 1 -18.55 -3.71 2.38
C TRP A 1 -17.68 -2.45 2.59
N CYS A 2 -18.21 -1.40 3.19
CA CYS A 2 -17.49 -0.16 3.48
C CYS A 2 -16.32 -0.36 4.46
N MET A 3 -16.39 -1.35 5.34
CA MET A 3 -15.37 -1.69 6.34
C MET A 3 -14.16 -2.46 5.78
N GLY A 4 -13.93 -2.44 4.47
CA GLY A 4 -12.76 -3.04 3.84
C GLY A 4 -12.93 -4.46 3.30
N GLU A 5 -14.17 -4.98 3.22
CA GLU A 5 -14.41 -6.27 2.57
C GLU A 5 -14.15 -6.18 1.07
N ASN A 6 -13.26 -7.04 0.57
CA ASN A 6 -12.87 -7.11 -0.84
C ASN A 6 -13.28 -8.41 -1.54
N SER A 7 -13.92 -9.32 -0.80
CA SER A 7 -14.43 -10.56 -1.37
C SER A 7 -15.88 -10.40 -1.82
N ALA A 8 -16.14 -10.49 -3.12
CA ALA A 8 -17.48 -10.49 -3.68
C ALA A 8 -18.32 -11.67 -3.13
N LYS A 9 -17.68 -12.82 -2.90
CA LYS A 9 -18.33 -14.00 -2.32
C LYS A 9 -18.86 -13.76 -0.91
N SER A 10 -18.13 -13.04 -0.08
CA SER A 10 -18.56 -12.63 1.28
C SER A 10 -19.80 -11.75 1.22
N MET A 11 -19.94 -10.98 0.13
CA MET A 11 -21.10 -10.12 -0.14
C MET A 11 -22.22 -10.84 -0.92
N ARG A 12 -22.08 -12.15 -1.16
CA ARG A 12 -23.01 -12.98 -1.95
C ARG A 12 -23.15 -12.53 -3.40
N GLY A 13 -22.17 -11.83 -3.93
CA GLY A 13 -22.07 -11.41 -5.32
C GLY A 13 -21.09 -12.24 -6.13
N SER A 14 -21.19 -12.18 -7.43
CA SER A 14 -20.22 -12.73 -8.39
C SER A 14 -19.06 -11.77 -8.60
N GLY A 15 -19.33 -10.46 -8.50
CA GLY A 15 -18.37 -9.37 -8.61
C GLY A 15 -18.63 -8.26 -7.60
N MET A 16 -17.64 -7.40 -7.40
CA MET A 16 -17.81 -6.24 -6.50
C MET A 16 -18.82 -5.22 -7.04
N GLU A 17 -19.06 -5.20 -8.33
CA GLU A 17 -20.03 -4.33 -8.98
C GLU A 17 -21.48 -4.73 -8.73
N ASP A 18 -21.72 -5.95 -8.21
CA ASP A 18 -23.07 -6.43 -7.89
C ASP A 18 -23.75 -5.62 -6.76
N VAL A 19 -22.99 -4.80 -6.04
CA VAL A 19 -23.54 -3.83 -5.07
C VAL A 19 -24.17 -2.62 -5.76
N ILE A 20 -23.96 -2.44 -7.07
CA ILE A 20 -24.56 -1.38 -7.85
C ILE A 20 -25.97 -1.84 -8.28
N PHE A 21 -26.93 -0.96 -8.08
CA PHE A 21 -28.30 -1.28 -8.45
C PHE A 21 -28.46 -1.48 -9.96
N SER A 22 -28.77 -2.71 -10.36
CA SER A 22 -28.90 -3.11 -11.77
C SER A 22 -30.21 -2.70 -12.43
N GLY A 23 -31.14 -2.12 -11.68
CA GLY A 23 -32.45 -1.70 -12.20
C GLY A 23 -33.57 -2.72 -11.95
N THR A 24 -34.79 -2.28 -12.18
CA THR A 24 -36.01 -3.09 -12.19
C THR A 24 -36.89 -2.64 -13.38
N ALA A 25 -38.02 -3.29 -13.60
CA ALA A 25 -38.97 -2.91 -14.64
C ALA A 25 -39.39 -1.42 -14.55
N ASN A 26 -39.42 -0.87 -13.31
CA ASN A 26 -39.90 0.52 -13.05
C ASN A 26 -38.80 1.50 -12.65
N ARG A 27 -37.54 1.06 -12.50
CA ARG A 27 -36.41 1.91 -12.09
C ARG A 27 -35.18 1.63 -12.93
N PRO A 28 -34.57 2.66 -13.55
CA PRO A 28 -33.37 2.51 -14.33
C PRO A 28 -32.18 2.05 -13.47
N SER A 29 -31.27 1.32 -14.10
CA SER A 29 -29.99 0.94 -13.47
C SER A 29 -29.18 2.19 -13.07
N LYS A 30 -28.29 2.02 -12.10
CA LYS A 30 -27.35 3.05 -11.67
C LYS A 30 -25.93 2.62 -12.05
N ASN A 31 -25.02 3.59 -12.14
CA ASN A 31 -23.62 3.35 -12.45
C ASN A 31 -22.72 3.49 -11.23
N ILE A 32 -23.28 3.92 -10.11
CA ILE A 32 -22.53 4.25 -8.90
C ILE A 32 -23.30 3.71 -7.70
N SER A 33 -22.54 3.13 -6.75
CA SER A 33 -23.00 2.84 -5.41
C SER A 33 -22.04 3.46 -4.41
N GLU A 34 -22.57 4.10 -3.37
CA GLU A 34 -21.78 4.74 -2.32
C GLU A 34 -22.39 4.41 -0.96
N VAL A 35 -21.51 4.11 0.00
CA VAL A 35 -21.88 3.92 1.42
C VAL A 35 -20.92 4.75 2.25
N ALA A 36 -21.47 5.53 3.16
CA ALA A 36 -20.74 6.28 4.16
C ALA A 36 -21.10 5.75 5.55
N LEU A 37 -20.08 5.57 6.39
CA LEU A 37 -20.20 5.26 7.81
C LEU A 37 -19.72 6.47 8.59
N LEU A 38 -20.53 6.98 9.48
CA LEU A 38 -20.15 8.00 10.45
C LEU A 38 -19.85 7.32 11.77
N LEU A 39 -18.65 7.52 12.29
CA LEU A 39 -18.17 7.00 13.55
C LEU A 39 -18.03 8.15 14.54
N ASP A 40 -18.64 8.00 15.71
CA ASP A 40 -18.43 8.89 16.85
C ASP A 40 -17.05 8.63 17.45
N ASN A 41 -16.29 9.68 17.69
CA ASN A 41 -14.94 9.65 18.24
C ASN A 41 -14.78 10.72 19.35
N GLN A 42 -15.87 11.10 20.03
CA GLN A 42 -15.82 12.09 21.10
C GLN A 42 -14.91 11.65 22.25
N GLU A 43 -14.87 10.35 22.55
CA GLU A 43 -14.02 9.76 23.57
C GLU A 43 -12.54 9.62 23.13
N LYS A 44 -12.22 9.99 21.87
CA LYS A 44 -10.86 9.93 21.30
C LYS A 44 -10.22 8.53 21.33
N ASP A 45 -11.02 7.49 21.29
CA ASP A 45 -10.59 6.09 21.28
C ASP A 45 -10.15 5.61 19.89
N GLY A 46 -10.39 6.41 18.86
CA GLY A 46 -9.99 6.14 17.50
C GLY A 46 -8.47 6.08 17.30
N PRO A 47 -8.01 5.60 16.12
CA PRO A 47 -6.59 5.54 15.80
C PRO A 47 -5.91 6.89 15.93
N LEU A 48 -4.63 6.89 16.35
CA LEU A 48 -3.82 8.08 16.66
C LEU A 48 -3.90 9.19 15.61
N GLN A 49 -4.00 8.82 14.33
CA GLN A 49 -4.05 9.77 13.21
C GLN A 49 -5.37 10.58 13.17
N TYR A 50 -6.42 10.12 13.85
CA TYR A 50 -7.75 10.70 13.81
C TYR A 50 -8.26 11.16 15.18
N LYS A 51 -7.38 11.17 16.20
CA LYS A 51 -7.74 11.58 17.57
C LYS A 51 -8.22 13.03 17.69
N GLU A 52 -7.84 13.90 16.77
CA GLU A 52 -8.25 15.31 16.78
C GLU A 52 -9.71 15.51 16.33
N PHE A 53 -10.26 14.54 15.60
CA PHE A 53 -11.61 14.62 15.06
C PHE A 53 -12.62 14.03 16.04
N ASP A 54 -13.73 14.70 16.25
CA ASP A 54 -14.86 14.20 17.07
C ASP A 54 -15.72 13.19 16.30
N GLU A 55 -15.72 13.29 14.99
CA GLU A 55 -16.42 12.39 14.07
C GLU A 55 -15.48 11.94 12.96
N ILE A 56 -15.56 10.68 12.58
CA ILE A 56 -14.78 10.11 11.48
C ILE A 56 -15.74 9.52 10.46
N THR A 57 -15.72 10.06 9.25
CA THR A 57 -16.52 9.55 8.14
C THR A 57 -15.68 8.63 7.26
N ILE A 58 -16.13 7.38 7.11
CA ILE A 58 -15.52 6.42 6.19
C ILE A 58 -16.48 6.16 5.05
N LYS A 59 -16.05 6.41 3.83
CA LYS A 59 -16.86 6.30 2.64
C LYS A 59 -16.21 5.34 1.66
N ARG A 60 -17.03 4.47 1.07
CA ARG A 60 -16.64 3.66 -0.08
C ARG A 60 -17.58 3.94 -1.23
N LYS A 61 -17.00 4.25 -2.38
CA LYS A 61 -17.70 4.48 -3.63
C LYS A 61 -17.22 3.47 -4.66
N ILE A 62 -18.14 2.83 -5.36
CA ILE A 62 -17.84 2.01 -6.53
C ILE A 62 -18.54 2.60 -7.75
N GLU A 63 -17.81 2.67 -8.85
CA GLU A 63 -18.32 3.12 -10.13
C GLU A 63 -18.09 2.01 -11.16
N LYS A 64 -19.10 1.74 -11.96
CA LYS A 64 -19.06 0.68 -12.98
C LYS A 64 -17.88 0.89 -13.90
N GLU A 65 -17.10 -0.17 -14.13
CA GLU A 65 -15.89 -0.20 -14.97
C GLU A 65 -14.69 0.64 -14.46
N LYS A 66 -14.86 1.43 -13.39
CA LYS A 66 -13.78 2.25 -12.80
C LYS A 66 -13.28 1.72 -11.46
N GLY A 67 -14.01 0.75 -10.88
CA GLY A 67 -13.62 0.12 -9.64
C GLY A 67 -14.03 0.89 -8.39
N SER A 68 -13.37 0.58 -7.28
CA SER A 68 -13.76 1.01 -5.92
C SER A 68 -12.74 1.98 -5.34
N LYS A 69 -13.22 3.08 -4.75
CA LYS A 69 -12.43 4.09 -4.05
C LYS A 69 -12.89 4.21 -2.61
N TYR A 70 -11.94 4.50 -1.73
CA TYR A 70 -12.18 4.71 -0.31
C TYR A 70 -11.81 6.13 0.11
N TYR A 71 -12.52 6.65 1.09
CA TYR A 71 -12.29 7.98 1.65
C TYR A 71 -12.39 7.91 3.18
N ILE A 72 -11.54 8.65 3.86
CA ILE A 72 -11.64 8.94 5.30
C ILE A 72 -11.65 10.45 5.46
N ASN A 73 -12.69 11.01 6.06
CA ASN A 73 -12.92 12.45 6.18
C ASN A 73 -12.74 13.16 4.83
N ASP A 74 -13.41 12.63 3.79
CA ASP A 74 -13.39 13.08 2.39
C ASP A 74 -12.02 13.03 1.68
N LYS A 75 -10.96 12.56 2.35
CA LYS A 75 -9.66 12.33 1.74
C LYS A 75 -9.59 10.94 1.14
N GLU A 76 -9.22 10.84 -0.15
CA GLU A 76 -9.03 9.55 -0.81
C GLU A 76 -7.87 8.78 -0.16
N VAL A 77 -8.12 7.52 0.19
CA VAL A 77 -7.17 6.60 0.85
C VAL A 77 -7.19 5.25 0.15
N ARG A 78 -6.18 4.43 0.43
CA ARG A 78 -6.12 3.07 -0.10
C ARG A 78 -7.05 2.14 0.68
N ALA A 79 -7.54 1.08 0.04
CA ALA A 79 -8.34 0.04 0.70
C ALA A 79 -7.65 -0.52 1.96
N ARG A 80 -6.32 -0.66 1.92
CA ARG A 80 -5.51 -1.14 3.05
C ARG A 80 -5.54 -0.20 4.25
N ASP A 81 -5.55 1.11 4.01
CA ASP A 81 -5.59 2.11 5.09
C ASP A 81 -6.90 1.99 5.88
N VAL A 82 -8.02 1.75 5.16
CA VAL A 82 -9.33 1.50 5.77
C VAL A 82 -9.34 0.16 6.53
N GLN A 83 -8.76 -0.88 5.97
CA GLN A 83 -8.64 -2.17 6.67
C GLN A 83 -7.83 -2.05 7.95
N THR A 84 -6.70 -1.33 7.93
CA THR A 84 -5.87 -1.06 9.11
C THR A 84 -6.64 -0.23 10.13
N PHE A 85 -7.37 0.80 9.69
CA PHE A 85 -8.22 1.61 10.55
C PHE A 85 -9.22 0.77 11.34
N PHE A 86 -9.96 -0.10 10.66
CA PHE A 86 -10.93 -0.98 11.34
C PHE A 86 -10.28 -2.09 12.15
N ALA A 87 -9.10 -2.58 11.75
CA ALA A 87 -8.33 -3.54 12.53
C ALA A 87 -7.86 -2.94 13.87
N ASP A 88 -7.46 -1.66 13.87
CA ASP A 88 -7.09 -0.93 15.10
C ASP A 88 -8.28 -0.79 16.06
N LEU A 89 -9.49 -0.59 15.52
CA LEU A 89 -10.71 -0.52 16.30
C LEU A 89 -11.28 -1.91 16.67
N SER A 90 -10.65 -3.00 16.22
CA SER A 90 -11.17 -4.37 16.37
C SER A 90 -12.61 -4.56 15.86
N THR A 91 -13.01 -3.73 14.88
CA THR A 91 -14.36 -3.69 14.30
C THR A 91 -14.38 -3.92 12.79
N GLY A 92 -13.35 -4.56 12.25
CA GLY A 92 -13.22 -4.84 10.80
C GLY A 92 -14.34 -5.74 10.25
N ALA A 93 -14.37 -5.88 8.92
CA ALA A 93 -15.37 -6.69 8.21
C ALA A 93 -15.40 -8.17 8.68
N HIS A 94 -14.31 -8.66 9.24
CA HIS A 94 -14.16 -10.00 9.79
C HIS A 94 -14.23 -10.05 11.32
N SER A 95 -14.41 -8.92 11.98
CA SER A 95 -14.48 -8.84 13.45
C SER A 95 -15.55 -9.73 14.05
N PRO A 96 -15.28 -10.35 15.21
CA PRO A 96 -16.29 -11.06 15.99
C PRO A 96 -17.46 -10.15 16.41
N SER A 97 -17.24 -8.84 16.48
CA SER A 97 -18.29 -7.85 16.79
C SER A 97 -19.36 -7.75 15.69
N LEU A 98 -19.03 -8.17 14.45
CA LEU A 98 -19.94 -8.15 13.32
C LEU A 98 -20.43 -9.58 13.02
N ILE A 99 -21.62 -9.90 13.47
CA ILE A 99 -22.23 -11.22 13.24
C ILE A 99 -23.12 -11.15 12.01
N SER A 100 -22.60 -11.63 10.87
CA SER A 100 -23.37 -11.77 9.64
C SER A 100 -24.06 -13.14 9.57
N GLN A 101 -25.09 -13.25 8.71
CA GLN A 101 -25.82 -14.49 8.50
C GLN A 101 -24.90 -15.65 8.09
N GLY A 102 -24.97 -16.77 8.79
CA GLY A 102 -24.17 -17.97 8.54
C GLY A 102 -22.77 -17.97 9.17
N ARG A 103 -22.31 -16.83 9.76
CA ARG A 103 -20.99 -16.74 10.35
C ARG A 103 -20.81 -17.61 11.59
N ILE A 104 -21.86 -17.75 12.41
CA ILE A 104 -21.82 -18.63 13.59
C ILE A 104 -21.56 -20.08 13.16
N GLY A 105 -22.26 -20.57 12.12
CA GLY A 105 -22.03 -21.92 11.59
C GLY A 105 -20.60 -22.12 11.09
N GLN A 106 -20.05 -21.12 10.40
CA GLN A 106 -18.66 -21.15 9.94
C GLN A 106 -17.67 -21.18 11.11
N LEU A 107 -17.92 -20.43 12.19
CA LEU A 107 -17.12 -20.42 13.40
C LEU A 107 -17.06 -21.81 14.08
N VAL A 108 -18.18 -22.53 14.11
CA VAL A 108 -18.28 -23.86 14.72
C VAL A 108 -17.41 -24.86 13.97
N ILE A 109 -17.38 -24.81 12.63
CA ILE A 109 -16.61 -25.71 11.76
C ILE A 109 -15.24 -25.18 11.41
N ALA A 110 -14.86 -23.99 11.90
CA ALA A 110 -13.60 -23.32 11.59
C ALA A 110 -12.38 -24.17 11.99
N LYS A 111 -11.36 -24.13 11.16
CA LYS A 111 -10.07 -24.78 11.43
C LYS A 111 -9.34 -24.08 12.59
N PRO A 112 -8.40 -24.76 13.29
CA PRO A 112 -7.67 -24.18 14.42
C PRO A 112 -6.99 -22.83 14.10
N ILE A 113 -6.44 -22.66 12.90
CA ILE A 113 -5.81 -21.41 12.45
C ILE A 113 -6.83 -20.28 12.34
N GLU A 114 -8.02 -20.55 11.82
CA GLU A 114 -9.10 -19.57 11.69
C GLU A 114 -9.64 -19.17 13.07
N ARG A 115 -9.79 -20.14 14.00
CA ARG A 115 -10.17 -19.87 15.39
C ARG A 115 -9.15 -19.01 16.12
N LYS A 116 -7.84 -19.24 15.87
CA LYS A 116 -6.77 -18.41 16.41
C LYS A 116 -6.92 -16.96 15.95
N SER A 117 -7.14 -16.73 14.64
CA SER A 117 -7.35 -15.38 14.11
C SER A 117 -8.53 -14.66 14.75
N ILE A 118 -9.63 -15.38 14.99
CA ILE A 118 -10.81 -14.82 15.66
C ILE A 118 -10.51 -14.43 17.12
N LEU A 119 -9.72 -15.26 17.82
CA LEU A 119 -9.30 -14.95 19.20
C LEU A 119 -8.35 -13.75 19.23
N GLU A 120 -7.42 -13.65 18.30
CA GLU A 120 -6.51 -12.51 18.15
C GLU A 120 -7.27 -11.21 17.86
N GLU A 121 -8.30 -11.29 17.05
CA GLU A 121 -9.16 -10.13 16.76
C GLU A 121 -10.03 -9.75 17.95
N ALA A 122 -10.61 -10.72 18.66
CA ALA A 122 -11.36 -10.48 19.88
C ALA A 122 -10.48 -9.89 21.01
N ALA A 123 -9.18 -10.24 21.02
CA ALA A 123 -8.21 -9.68 21.95
C ALA A 123 -7.69 -8.28 21.52
N GLY A 124 -8.11 -7.77 20.36
CA GLY A 124 -7.67 -6.45 19.86
C GLY A 124 -6.22 -6.38 19.37
N ILE A 125 -5.57 -7.55 19.16
CA ILE A 125 -4.15 -7.60 18.75
C ILE A 125 -3.95 -7.74 17.24
N SER A 126 -5.01 -7.95 16.49
CA SER A 126 -4.95 -8.09 15.02
C SER A 126 -4.39 -6.84 14.32
N GLY A 127 -4.73 -5.65 14.80
CA GLY A 127 -4.18 -4.38 14.30
C GLY A 127 -2.66 -4.27 14.50
N ILE A 128 -2.16 -4.74 15.64
CA ILE A 128 -0.72 -4.76 15.94
C ILE A 128 0.02 -5.69 14.98
N HIS A 129 -0.53 -6.88 14.72
CA HIS A 129 0.05 -7.83 13.75
C HIS A 129 0.07 -7.27 12.32
N ALA A 130 -1.00 -6.62 11.89
CA ALA A 130 -1.09 -5.98 10.57
C ALA A 130 -0.03 -4.87 10.41
N ARG A 131 0.12 -4.01 11.41
CA ARG A 131 1.14 -2.93 11.43
C ARG A 131 2.55 -3.48 11.43
N ARG A 132 2.81 -4.52 12.22
CA ARG A 132 4.12 -5.18 12.25
C ARG A 132 4.47 -5.73 10.87
N GLN A 133 3.58 -6.46 10.23
CA GLN A 133 3.80 -7.03 8.90
C GLN A 133 4.03 -5.94 7.84
N GLU A 134 3.31 -4.82 7.95
CA GLU A 134 3.54 -3.68 7.06
C GLU A 134 4.92 -3.06 7.28
N ALA A 135 5.33 -2.87 8.53
CA ALA A 135 6.65 -2.35 8.88
C ALA A 135 7.77 -3.27 8.37
N GLU A 136 7.65 -4.58 8.56
CA GLU A 136 8.60 -5.59 8.05
C GLU A 136 8.67 -5.56 6.51
N THR A 137 7.55 -5.42 5.83
CA THR A 137 7.51 -5.31 4.36
C THR A 137 8.21 -4.04 3.88
N ARG A 138 7.97 -2.90 4.54
CA ARG A 138 8.63 -1.63 4.22
C ARG A 138 10.13 -1.68 4.50
N LEU A 139 10.53 -2.31 5.61
CA LEU A 139 11.94 -2.48 5.97
C LEU A 139 12.67 -3.30 4.90
N ASN A 140 12.14 -4.46 4.53
CA ASN A 140 12.72 -5.31 3.50
C ASN A 140 12.83 -4.59 2.14
N ALA A 141 11.82 -3.79 1.77
CA ALA A 141 11.88 -2.98 0.56
C ALA A 141 12.97 -1.90 0.64
N ALA A 142 13.13 -1.23 1.78
CA ALA A 142 14.17 -0.25 2.00
C ALA A 142 15.57 -0.87 1.96
N GLU A 143 15.77 -2.02 2.57
CA GLU A 143 17.04 -2.77 2.51
C GLU A 143 17.42 -3.17 1.09
N ASN A 144 16.47 -3.66 0.30
CA ASN A 144 16.70 -4.00 -1.09
C ASN A 144 17.05 -2.77 -1.94
N ASN A 145 16.37 -1.64 -1.70
CA ASN A 145 16.69 -0.37 -2.36
C ASN A 145 18.10 0.13 -1.98
N LEU A 146 18.49 -0.01 -0.72
CA LEU A 146 19.81 0.36 -0.25
C LEU A 146 20.91 -0.48 -0.91
N LYS A 147 20.73 -1.80 -0.95
CA LYS A 147 21.67 -2.70 -1.66
C LYS A 147 21.85 -2.30 -3.13
N ARG A 148 20.73 -2.02 -3.81
CA ARG A 148 20.76 -1.57 -5.21
C ARG A 148 21.49 -0.22 -5.37
N ALA A 149 21.27 0.71 -4.46
CA ALA A 149 21.95 2.01 -4.46
C ALA A 149 23.47 1.84 -4.24
N ASP A 150 23.89 0.96 -3.35
CA ASP A 150 25.30 0.65 -3.10
C ASP A 150 25.97 -0.01 -4.32
N GLU A 151 25.29 -0.90 -5.01
CA GLU A 151 25.76 -1.51 -6.24
C GLU A 151 25.96 -0.46 -7.34
N LEU A 152 24.99 0.42 -7.54
CA LEU A 152 25.09 1.53 -8.49
C LEU A 152 26.25 2.47 -8.16
N LYS A 153 26.41 2.82 -6.88
CA LYS A 153 27.53 3.65 -6.41
C LYS A 153 28.87 3.00 -6.71
N LYS A 154 29.03 1.70 -6.44
CA LYS A 154 30.25 0.96 -6.76
C LYS A 154 30.54 0.93 -8.27
N GLN A 155 29.49 0.76 -9.07
CA GLN A 155 29.63 0.78 -10.54
C GLN A 155 30.05 2.15 -11.05
N GLN A 156 29.42 3.21 -10.55
CA GLN A 156 29.79 4.58 -10.93
C GLN A 156 31.21 4.93 -10.48
N GLN A 157 31.63 4.49 -9.30
CA GLN A 157 32.99 4.70 -8.82
C GLN A 157 34.02 4.05 -9.73
N LYS A 158 33.78 2.80 -10.17
CA LYS A 158 34.65 2.11 -11.14
C LYS A 158 34.72 2.86 -12.48
N GLN A 159 33.59 3.38 -12.96
CA GLN A 159 33.58 4.17 -14.20
C GLN A 159 34.37 5.47 -14.04
N LEU A 160 34.22 6.16 -12.92
CA LEU A 160 34.98 7.36 -12.61
C LEU A 160 36.47 7.09 -12.57
N ASP A 161 36.92 6.02 -11.94
CA ASP A 161 38.32 5.65 -11.84
C ASP A 161 38.91 5.31 -13.20
N ASN A 162 38.14 4.63 -14.07
CA ASN A 162 38.56 4.37 -15.46
C ASN A 162 38.65 5.66 -16.26
N LEU A 163 37.70 6.58 -16.15
CA LEU A 163 37.74 7.86 -16.84
C LEU A 163 38.92 8.73 -16.37
N LYS A 164 39.24 8.72 -15.08
CA LYS A 164 40.44 9.40 -14.57
C LYS A 164 41.72 8.88 -15.21
N LYS A 165 41.89 7.53 -15.27
CA LYS A 165 43.06 6.94 -15.95
C LYS A 165 43.14 7.34 -17.41
N GLN A 166 42.02 7.28 -18.14
CA GLN A 166 41.98 7.72 -19.54
C GLN A 166 42.33 9.20 -19.71
N ALA A 167 41.88 10.05 -18.79
CA ALA A 167 42.23 11.48 -18.82
C ALA A 167 43.71 11.72 -18.55
N GLU A 168 44.33 10.98 -17.63
CA GLU A 168 45.77 11.03 -17.35
C GLU A 168 46.57 10.57 -18.58
N GLU A 169 46.18 9.44 -19.18
CA GLU A 169 46.82 8.93 -20.40
C GLU A 169 46.70 9.92 -21.58
N ALA A 170 45.52 10.51 -21.76
CA ALA A 170 45.30 11.52 -22.81
C ALA A 170 46.14 12.78 -22.59
N THR A 171 46.31 13.20 -21.34
CA THR A 171 47.16 14.34 -20.99
C THR A 171 48.64 14.03 -21.30
N ARG A 172 49.11 12.87 -20.88
CA ARG A 172 50.46 12.39 -21.16
C ARG A 172 50.73 12.27 -22.66
N TYR A 173 49.74 11.73 -23.41
CA TYR A 173 49.86 11.65 -24.87
C TYR A 173 50.00 13.03 -25.53
N LYS A 174 49.22 14.02 -25.09
CA LYS A 174 49.30 15.40 -25.57
C LYS A 174 50.69 16.03 -25.30
N GLU A 175 51.28 15.80 -24.15
CA GLU A 175 52.61 16.30 -23.79
C GLU A 175 53.68 15.69 -24.69
N ILE A 176 53.70 14.36 -24.81
CA ILE A 176 54.66 13.65 -25.67
C ILE A 176 54.50 14.08 -27.15
N SER A 177 53.26 14.16 -27.65
CA SER A 177 53.00 14.62 -29.01
C SER A 177 53.48 16.07 -29.27
N ARG A 178 53.38 16.92 -28.23
CA ARG A 178 53.89 18.30 -28.30
C ARG A 178 55.41 18.35 -28.34
N GLU A 179 56.10 17.49 -27.59
CA GLU A 179 57.54 17.37 -27.62
C GLU A 179 58.06 16.84 -28.97
N ILE A 180 57.42 15.79 -29.49
CA ILE A 180 57.74 15.24 -30.80
C ILE A 180 57.66 16.35 -31.88
N LYS A 181 56.54 17.09 -31.93
CA LYS A 181 56.36 18.19 -32.87
C LYS A 181 57.43 19.30 -32.76
N LYS A 182 57.89 19.60 -31.53
CA LYS A 182 58.97 20.57 -31.31
C LYS A 182 60.32 20.07 -31.87
N ILE A 183 60.59 18.78 -31.63
CA ILE A 183 61.84 18.17 -32.14
C ILE A 183 61.82 18.10 -33.69
N GLU A 184 60.69 17.67 -34.28
CA GLU A 184 60.50 17.66 -35.73
C GLU A 184 60.68 19.05 -36.38
N ALA A 185 60.09 20.09 -35.74
CA ALA A 185 60.25 21.48 -36.24
C ALA A 185 61.64 22.04 -36.06
N GLY A 186 62.51 21.46 -35.25
CA GLY A 186 63.91 21.82 -35.12
C GLY A 186 64.87 21.06 -36.05
N LEU A 187 64.39 20.05 -36.76
CA LEU A 187 65.13 19.25 -37.72
C LEU A 187 65.01 19.77 -39.14
N TYR A 188 64.08 20.67 -39.41
CA TYR A 188 63.89 21.40 -40.67
C TYR A 188 64.28 22.89 -40.48
#